data_712e189f640ad8aa42efa3ef1ec36238
#
_entry.id   712e189f640ad8aa42efa3ef1ec36238
#
_cell.length_a   1.000
_cell.length_b   1.000
_cell.length_c   1.000
_cell.angle_alpha   90.00
_cell.angle_beta   90.00
_cell.angle_gamma   90.00
#
_symmetry.space_group_name_H-M   'P 1'
#
loop_
_entity.id
_entity.type
_entity.pdbx_description
1 polymer ?
#
loop_
_entity_poly.entity_id
_entity_poly.type
_entity_poly.pdbx_seq_one_letter_code
_entity_poly.pdbx_strand_id
1 'polypeptide(L)'
;MAIIKSEDGNPWDFADKYIYQSHVIEFGVLHNFAKEGPLYGNLIIDGSIVSNAKCNGFGGPVLFKDELLYVPLYQYATSKFDIVGAYIAEVNLVTKSVRIIGTKYPMVYIDHMEDSLIYFYVYWCKQKDRLESIDIHTKLHIFTSDDFNMMRRKYELNQKKESFFGRLLYRIIDKFGI
;
A
#
# COMPACT_ATOMS: atom_id res chain seq x y z
N MET A 1 -19.14 -3.08 19.93
CA MET A 1 -18.06 -3.11 18.93
C MET A 1 -17.20 -1.91 19.18
N ALA A 2 -15.92 -2.07 19.44
CA ALA A 2 -15.02 -0.95 19.66
C ALA A 2 -14.35 -0.57 18.33
N ILE A 3 -14.50 0.68 17.93
CA ILE A 3 -13.81 1.24 16.76
C ILE A 3 -12.49 1.83 17.25
N ILE A 4 -11.38 1.37 16.68
CA ILE A 4 -10.04 1.91 16.91
C ILE A 4 -9.69 2.76 15.69
N LYS A 5 -9.54 4.07 15.87
CA LYS A 5 -9.16 4.99 14.80
C LYS A 5 -7.64 4.97 14.58
N SER A 6 -7.21 5.26 13.35
CA SER A 6 -5.82 5.60 13.11
C SER A 6 -5.44 6.88 13.84
N GLU A 7 -4.15 7.06 14.07
CA GLU A 7 -3.62 8.33 14.57
C GLU A 7 -3.89 9.46 13.58
N ASP A 8 -3.90 10.69 14.08
CA ASP A 8 -4.16 11.87 13.25
C ASP A 8 -3.15 12.01 12.12
N GLY A 9 -3.64 12.51 10.99
CA GLY A 9 -2.84 12.75 9.81
C GLY A 9 -3.41 12.15 8.54
N ASN A 10 -2.57 12.09 7.54
CA ASN A 10 -2.85 11.50 6.23
C ASN A 10 -1.51 11.04 5.61
N PRO A 11 -1.51 10.29 4.49
CA PRO A 11 -0.27 9.76 3.90
C PRO A 11 0.78 10.81 3.49
N TRP A 12 0.42 12.07 3.37
CA TRP A 12 1.33 13.18 3.02
C TRP A 12 1.74 14.03 4.20
N ASP A 13 1.08 13.85 5.35
CA ASP A 13 1.30 14.65 6.56
C ASP A 13 0.83 13.85 7.77
N PHE A 14 1.76 13.24 8.49
CA PHE A 14 1.54 12.47 9.71
C PHE A 14 2.70 12.71 10.67
N ALA A 15 2.50 12.43 11.95
CA ALA A 15 3.54 12.58 12.95
C ALA A 15 4.73 11.64 12.67
N ASP A 16 5.93 12.17 12.78
CA ASP A 16 7.17 11.38 12.64
C ASP A 16 7.54 10.63 13.92
N LYS A 17 6.82 10.89 15.03
CA LYS A 17 7.04 10.25 16.32
C LYS A 17 5.73 10.00 17.07
N TYR A 18 5.61 8.82 17.65
CA TYR A 18 4.52 8.40 18.51
C TYR A 18 5.07 7.79 19.80
N ILE A 19 4.30 7.94 20.87
CA ILE A 19 4.51 7.24 22.13
C ILE A 19 3.25 6.42 22.39
N TYR A 20 3.39 5.11 22.39
CA TYR A 20 2.28 4.19 22.60
C TYR A 20 2.65 3.16 23.66
N GLN A 21 1.89 3.10 24.75
CA GLN A 21 2.23 2.34 25.94
C GLN A 21 3.64 2.72 26.45
N SER A 22 4.59 1.78 26.43
CA SER A 22 5.98 2.02 26.83
C SER A 22 6.95 2.14 25.64
N HIS A 23 6.42 2.12 24.40
CA HIS A 23 7.23 2.13 23.20
C HIS A 23 7.32 3.53 22.59
N VAL A 24 8.50 3.86 22.08
CA VAL A 24 8.78 5.04 21.27
C VAL A 24 8.87 4.59 19.81
N ILE A 25 7.95 5.05 18.98
CA ILE A 25 7.87 4.73 17.56
C ILE A 25 8.25 6.00 16.79
N GLU A 26 9.25 5.91 15.93
CA GLU A 26 9.76 7.03 15.15
C GLU A 26 9.88 6.64 13.68
N PHE A 27 9.58 7.59 12.81
CA PHE A 27 9.95 7.49 11.41
C PHE A 27 11.26 8.22 11.20
N GLY A 28 12.20 7.60 10.52
CA GLY A 28 13.43 8.26 10.10
C GLY A 28 13.16 9.36 9.07
N VAL A 29 14.22 9.86 8.43
CA VAL A 29 14.06 10.91 7.43
C VAL A 29 12.97 10.54 6.43
N LEU A 30 11.91 11.33 6.40
CA LEU A 30 10.77 11.11 5.52
C LEU A 30 11.08 11.60 4.10
N HIS A 31 10.71 10.80 3.13
CA HIS A 31 10.85 11.07 1.70
C HIS A 31 9.51 10.92 1.00
N ASN A 32 9.32 11.62 -0.12
CA ASN A 32 8.17 11.36 -0.99
C ASN A 32 8.39 10.06 -1.76
N PHE A 33 7.43 9.14 -1.70
CA PHE A 33 7.47 7.86 -2.41
C PHE A 33 7.44 8.01 -3.94
N ALA A 34 6.81 9.10 -4.42
CA ALA A 34 6.82 9.55 -5.80
C ALA A 34 6.72 11.07 -5.81
N LYS A 35 6.84 11.73 -6.98
CA LYS A 35 6.59 13.17 -7.08
C LYS A 35 5.19 13.47 -6.52
N GLU A 36 5.13 14.28 -5.45
CA GLU A 36 3.89 14.59 -4.72
C GLU A 36 3.18 13.36 -4.11
N GLY A 37 3.87 12.24 -4.03
CA GLY A 37 3.37 11.01 -3.42
C GLY A 37 3.38 11.04 -1.90
N PRO A 38 2.87 9.98 -1.26
CA PRO A 38 2.85 9.85 0.18
C PRO A 38 4.27 9.83 0.76
N LEU A 39 4.38 10.20 2.04
CA LEU A 39 5.64 10.16 2.78
C LEU A 39 5.93 8.73 3.25
N TYR A 40 7.21 8.36 3.26
CA TYR A 40 7.70 7.12 3.82
C TYR A 40 9.11 7.29 4.40
N GLY A 41 9.46 6.43 5.35
CA GLY A 41 10.78 6.42 5.97
C GLY A 41 11.08 5.08 6.66
N ASN A 42 12.23 5.01 7.30
CA ASN A 42 12.56 3.87 8.15
C ASN A 42 11.69 3.91 9.41
N LEU A 43 11.10 2.80 9.77
CA LEU A 43 10.41 2.65 11.05
C LEU A 43 11.43 2.26 12.13
N ILE A 44 11.43 3.00 13.23
CA ILE A 44 12.33 2.81 14.37
C ILE A 44 11.44 2.59 15.59
N ILE A 45 11.65 1.52 16.33
CA ILE A 45 10.95 1.22 17.57
C ILE A 45 11.98 1.06 18.68
N ASP A 46 11.89 1.89 19.72
CA ASP A 46 12.81 1.93 20.86
C ASP A 46 14.27 2.02 20.42
N GLY A 47 14.55 2.90 19.46
CA GLY A 47 15.88 3.13 18.89
C GLY A 47 16.38 2.03 17.95
N SER A 48 15.58 0.98 17.67
CA SER A 48 15.96 -0.11 16.76
C SER A 48 15.20 -0.01 15.43
N ILE A 49 15.91 -0.09 14.31
CA ILE A 49 15.30 -0.06 12.97
C ILE A 49 14.54 -1.37 12.73
N VAL A 50 13.28 -1.23 12.35
CA VAL A 50 12.45 -2.35 11.88
C VAL A 50 12.80 -2.64 10.43
N SER A 51 13.47 -3.76 10.19
CA SER A 51 13.93 -4.13 8.85
C SER A 51 12.85 -4.85 8.06
N ASN A 52 12.65 -4.43 6.81
CA ASN A 52 11.95 -5.23 5.82
C ASN A 52 12.73 -5.20 4.50
N ALA A 53 13.45 -6.28 4.23
CA ALA A 53 14.34 -6.40 3.08
C ALA A 53 13.64 -6.31 1.71
N LYS A 54 12.30 -6.40 1.66
CA LYS A 54 11.53 -6.41 0.41
C LYS A 54 10.85 -5.08 0.09
N CYS A 55 10.86 -4.12 1.02
CA CYS A 55 10.08 -2.89 0.89
C CYS A 55 10.95 -1.66 1.13
N ASN A 56 10.54 -0.55 0.55
CA ASN A 56 11.32 0.69 0.58
C ASN A 56 11.19 1.45 1.90
N GLY A 57 10.06 1.34 2.58
CA GLY A 57 9.87 1.95 3.88
C GLY A 57 8.41 2.06 4.31
N PHE A 58 8.22 2.53 5.51
CA PHE A 58 6.92 2.64 6.17
C PHE A 58 6.40 4.07 6.08
N GLY A 59 5.08 4.23 5.97
CA GLY A 59 4.41 5.53 5.96
C GLY A 59 3.34 5.62 7.04
N GLY A 60 2.50 6.65 6.95
CA GLY A 60 1.39 6.88 7.86
C GLY A 60 0.06 7.10 7.12
N PRO A 61 -1.00 7.40 7.89
CA PRO A 61 -1.09 7.31 9.33
C PRO A 61 -1.05 5.87 9.86
N VAL A 62 -0.73 5.72 11.12
CA VAL A 62 -0.61 4.43 11.80
C VAL A 62 -1.84 4.12 12.65
N LEU A 63 -2.05 2.84 12.98
CA LEU A 63 -3.08 2.40 13.90
C LEU A 63 -2.47 1.45 14.92
N PHE A 64 -2.75 1.69 16.19
CA PHE A 64 -2.28 0.87 17.29
C PHE A 64 -3.40 0.00 17.85
N LYS A 65 -3.08 -1.27 18.13
CA LYS A 65 -3.95 -2.20 18.84
C LYS A 65 -3.11 -3.18 19.67
N ASP A 66 -3.29 -3.17 20.95
CA ASP A 66 -2.50 -3.99 21.88
C ASP A 66 -0.98 -3.76 21.67
N GLU A 67 -0.19 -4.81 21.45
CA GLU A 67 1.24 -4.70 21.12
C GLU A 67 1.53 -4.65 19.61
N LEU A 68 0.53 -4.30 18.81
CA LEU A 68 0.61 -4.30 17.35
C LEU A 68 0.46 -2.89 16.79
N LEU A 69 1.27 -2.61 15.79
CA LEU A 69 1.22 -1.42 14.95
C LEU A 69 0.82 -1.83 13.53
N TYR A 70 -0.25 -1.25 13.01
CA TYR A 70 -0.64 -1.38 11.61
C TYR A 70 -0.22 -0.13 10.86
N VAL A 71 0.49 -0.32 9.74
CA VAL A 71 1.18 0.77 9.06
C VAL A 71 1.29 0.48 7.55
N PRO A 72 1.17 1.52 6.68
CA PRO A 72 1.47 1.36 5.26
C PRO A 72 2.94 1.01 5.05
N LEU A 73 3.21 0.05 4.17
CA LEU A 73 4.55 -0.39 3.81
C LEU A 73 4.76 -0.26 2.31
N TYR A 74 5.50 0.76 1.89
CA TYR A 74 5.69 1.15 0.51
C TYR A 74 6.78 0.33 -0.19
N GLN A 75 6.54 0.01 -1.45
CA GLN A 75 7.48 -0.70 -2.31
C GLN A 75 7.44 -0.16 -3.73
N TYR A 76 8.61 0.21 -4.27
CA TYR A 76 8.74 0.46 -5.70
C TYR A 76 8.51 -0.81 -6.51
N ALA A 77 8.16 -0.63 -7.78
CA ALA A 77 8.05 -1.75 -8.70
C ALA A 77 9.41 -2.45 -8.85
N THR A 78 9.42 -3.76 -8.63
CA THR A 78 10.62 -4.59 -8.78
C THR A 78 10.79 -5.10 -10.21
N SER A 79 9.75 -4.97 -11.04
CA SER A 79 9.74 -5.32 -12.45
C SER A 79 8.70 -4.50 -13.22
N LYS A 80 8.75 -4.53 -14.55
CA LYS A 80 7.74 -3.87 -15.41
C LYS A 80 6.30 -4.39 -15.26
N PHE A 81 6.11 -5.50 -14.55
CA PHE A 81 4.81 -6.11 -14.28
C PHE A 81 4.34 -5.91 -12.84
N ASP A 82 5.20 -5.37 -12.01
CA ASP A 82 4.88 -5.02 -10.63
C ASP A 82 4.35 -3.58 -10.58
N ILE A 83 3.55 -3.28 -9.56
CA ILE A 83 3.05 -1.93 -9.33
C ILE A 83 3.87 -1.23 -8.25
N VAL A 84 4.07 0.05 -8.41
CA VAL A 84 4.47 0.94 -7.32
C VAL A 84 3.29 1.05 -6.38
N GLY A 85 3.49 0.78 -5.10
CA GLY A 85 2.37 0.81 -4.16
C GLY A 85 2.75 0.45 -2.74
N ALA A 86 1.74 0.16 -1.94
CA ALA A 86 1.87 -0.15 -0.53
C ALA A 86 1.14 -1.44 -0.15
N TYR A 87 1.65 -2.09 0.89
CA TYR A 87 0.97 -3.12 1.65
C TYR A 87 0.44 -2.54 2.96
N ILE A 88 -0.46 -3.28 3.62
CA ILE A 88 -0.70 -3.11 5.04
C ILE A 88 0.27 -4.03 5.78
N ALA A 89 1.10 -3.46 6.64
CA ALA A 89 2.00 -4.22 7.51
C ALA A 89 1.49 -4.21 8.94
N GLU A 90 1.57 -5.35 9.58
CA GLU A 90 1.45 -5.52 11.03
C GLU A 90 2.85 -5.67 11.61
N VAL A 91 3.19 -4.81 12.53
CA VAL A 91 4.48 -4.81 13.22
C VAL A 91 4.25 -5.09 14.70
N ASN A 92 4.87 -6.14 15.23
CA ASN A 92 4.85 -6.38 16.67
C ASN A 92 5.84 -5.44 17.36
N LEU A 93 5.37 -4.64 18.31
CA LEU A 93 6.17 -3.62 18.98
C LEU A 93 7.29 -4.19 19.84
N VAL A 94 7.08 -5.39 20.41
CA VAL A 94 8.05 -6.06 21.29
C VAL A 94 9.11 -6.78 20.44
N THR A 95 8.68 -7.67 19.55
CA THR A 95 9.60 -8.50 18.74
C THR A 95 10.14 -7.81 17.50
N LYS A 96 9.51 -6.69 17.09
CA LYS A 96 9.81 -5.94 15.86
C LYS A 96 9.67 -6.76 14.59
N SER A 97 8.95 -7.89 14.68
CA SER A 97 8.61 -8.71 13.52
C SER A 97 7.56 -8.03 12.66
N VAL A 98 7.68 -8.18 11.34
CA VAL A 98 6.77 -7.60 10.35
C VAL A 98 6.03 -8.71 9.64
N ARG A 99 4.70 -8.60 9.61
CA ARG A 99 3.81 -9.46 8.83
C ARG A 99 3.05 -8.59 7.81
N ILE A 100 3.02 -9.01 6.58
CA ILE A 100 2.25 -8.32 5.52
C ILE A 100 0.86 -8.93 5.44
N ILE A 101 -0.17 -8.08 5.37
CA ILE A 101 -1.58 -8.45 5.28
C ILE A 101 -2.07 -8.23 3.86
N GLY A 102 -2.68 -9.27 3.26
CA GLY A 102 -3.34 -9.19 1.97
C GLY A 102 -2.41 -9.01 0.79
N THR A 103 -2.66 -8.02 -0.06
CA THR A 103 -1.97 -7.79 -1.32
C THR A 103 -1.43 -6.36 -1.42
N LYS A 104 -0.70 -6.06 -2.49
CA LYS A 104 -0.24 -4.69 -2.78
C LYS A 104 -1.36 -3.85 -3.39
N TYR A 105 -1.52 -2.67 -2.86
CA TYR A 105 -2.45 -1.63 -3.30
C TYR A 105 -1.70 -0.44 -3.90
N PRO A 106 -2.31 0.37 -4.78
CA PRO A 106 -1.68 1.59 -5.29
C PRO A 106 -1.23 2.54 -4.18
N MET A 107 -2.04 2.65 -3.13
CA MET A 107 -1.77 3.40 -1.91
C MET A 107 -2.56 2.77 -0.76
N VAL A 108 -2.10 2.94 0.46
CA VAL A 108 -2.81 2.57 1.68
C VAL A 108 -2.91 3.80 2.58
N TYR A 109 -4.13 4.17 2.91
CA TYR A 109 -4.45 5.17 3.94
C TYR A 109 -5.36 4.49 4.97
N ILE A 110 -4.80 4.05 6.08
CA ILE A 110 -5.53 3.37 7.15
C ILE A 110 -6.44 4.40 7.84
N ASP A 111 -7.73 4.09 7.94
CA ASP A 111 -8.74 4.95 8.57
C ASP A 111 -9.07 4.47 9.98
N HIS A 112 -9.50 3.23 10.09
CA HIS A 112 -9.85 2.64 11.40
C HIS A 112 -9.83 1.11 11.35
N MET A 113 -10.04 0.50 12.51
CA MET A 113 -10.25 -0.94 12.66
C MET A 113 -11.51 -1.21 13.46
N GLU A 114 -12.29 -2.19 13.02
CA GLU A 114 -13.41 -2.78 13.75
C GLU A 114 -13.18 -4.27 13.91
N ASP A 115 -13.12 -4.76 15.14
CA ASP A 115 -12.78 -6.16 15.47
C ASP A 115 -11.48 -6.64 14.80
N SER A 116 -11.58 -7.45 13.72
CA SER A 116 -10.44 -7.92 12.92
C SER A 116 -10.33 -7.25 11.55
N LEU A 117 -11.21 -6.31 11.21
CA LEU A 117 -11.24 -5.65 9.92
C LEU A 117 -10.53 -4.30 9.97
N ILE A 118 -9.52 -4.13 9.13
CA ILE A 118 -8.89 -2.83 8.88
C ILE A 118 -9.62 -2.19 7.71
N TYR A 119 -10.08 -0.95 7.91
CA TYR A 119 -10.69 -0.11 6.89
C TYR A 119 -9.67 0.91 6.41
N PHE A 120 -9.54 1.07 5.09
CA PHE A 120 -8.51 1.91 4.48
C PHE A 120 -8.93 2.40 3.09
N TYR A 121 -8.31 3.50 2.64
CA TYR A 121 -8.48 4.05 1.29
C TYR A 121 -7.29 3.66 0.41
N VAL A 122 -7.53 3.45 -0.89
CA VAL A 122 -6.55 2.85 -1.83
C VAL A 122 -6.08 3.77 -2.97
N TYR A 123 -6.58 5.00 -3.04
CA TYR A 123 -6.34 5.90 -4.18
C TYR A 123 -5.25 6.93 -3.92
N TRP A 124 -4.53 7.31 -5.00
CA TRP A 124 -3.50 8.35 -5.02
C TRP A 124 -4.04 9.79 -4.86
N CYS A 125 -5.33 10.00 -4.82
CA CYS A 125 -5.93 11.31 -4.60
C CYS A 125 -6.29 11.50 -3.12
N LYS A 126 -6.26 12.76 -2.68
CA LYS A 126 -6.68 13.15 -1.34
C LYS A 126 -8.19 12.94 -1.10
N GLN A 127 -8.92 12.48 -2.10
CA GLN A 127 -10.34 12.17 -2.01
C GLN A 127 -10.51 10.78 -1.42
N LYS A 128 -11.26 10.71 -0.35
CA LYS A 128 -11.62 9.46 0.34
C LYS A 128 -12.80 8.79 -0.37
N ASP A 129 -12.63 8.44 -1.65
CA ASP A 129 -13.76 8.04 -2.50
C ASP A 129 -14.17 6.59 -2.32
N ARG A 130 -13.24 5.73 -1.87
CA ARG A 130 -13.50 4.30 -1.77
C ARG A 130 -12.81 3.72 -0.53
N LEU A 131 -13.64 3.38 0.44
CA LEU A 131 -13.23 2.66 1.64
C LEU A 131 -13.23 1.15 1.33
N GLU A 132 -12.08 0.55 1.47
CA GLU A 132 -11.90 -0.91 1.40
C GLU A 132 -11.78 -1.48 2.82
N SER A 133 -11.93 -2.79 2.95
CA SER A 133 -11.66 -3.46 4.22
C SER A 133 -10.92 -4.77 4.00
N ILE A 134 -10.09 -5.16 4.97
CA ILE A 134 -9.37 -6.42 4.97
C ILE A 134 -9.30 -7.01 6.37
N ASP A 135 -9.51 -8.32 6.47
CA ASP A 135 -9.32 -9.03 7.73
C ASP A 135 -7.82 -9.18 8.03
N ILE A 136 -7.42 -8.90 9.27
CA ILE A 136 -6.02 -9.01 9.71
C ILE A 136 -5.46 -10.42 9.61
N HIS A 137 -6.31 -11.44 9.55
CA HIS A 137 -5.89 -12.84 9.37
C HIS A 137 -5.66 -13.21 7.91
N THR A 138 -5.93 -12.28 6.96
CA THR A 138 -5.65 -12.49 5.54
C THR A 138 -4.16 -12.71 5.32
N LYS A 139 -3.81 -13.87 4.77
CA LYS A 139 -2.42 -14.17 4.43
C LYS A 139 -1.96 -13.32 3.26
N LEU A 140 -0.66 -12.98 3.24
CA LEU A 140 -0.03 -12.39 2.08
C LEU A 140 -0.28 -13.31 0.87
N HIS A 141 -0.92 -12.77 -0.15
CA HIS A 141 -0.92 -13.41 -1.45
C HIS A 141 0.44 -13.15 -2.12
N ILE A 142 1.35 -14.10 -1.96
CA ILE A 142 2.63 -14.08 -2.67
C ILE A 142 2.32 -14.44 -4.12
N PHE A 143 2.43 -13.48 -5.02
CA PHE A 143 2.35 -13.75 -6.45
C PHE A 143 3.45 -14.76 -6.82
N THR A 144 3.03 -15.92 -7.26
CA THR A 144 3.94 -16.95 -7.79
C THR A 144 4.42 -16.52 -9.18
N SER A 145 5.45 -17.20 -9.70
CA SER A 145 5.86 -17.01 -11.10
C SER A 145 4.72 -17.25 -12.09
N ASP A 146 3.76 -18.12 -11.74
CA ASP A 146 2.60 -18.42 -12.57
C ASP A 146 1.57 -17.29 -12.55
N ASP A 147 1.38 -16.63 -11.41
CA ASP A 147 0.55 -15.43 -11.31
C ASP A 147 1.13 -14.30 -12.16
N PHE A 148 2.44 -14.08 -12.13
CA PHE A 148 3.14 -13.13 -12.99
C PHE A 148 3.00 -13.47 -14.47
N ASN A 149 3.12 -14.74 -14.83
CA ASN A 149 2.95 -15.19 -16.21
C ASN A 149 1.50 -15.00 -16.69
N MET A 150 0.53 -15.25 -15.83
CA MET A 150 -0.89 -15.03 -16.11
C MET A 150 -1.21 -13.55 -16.28
N MET A 151 -0.71 -12.69 -15.38
CA MET A 151 -0.86 -11.23 -15.48
C MET A 151 -0.17 -10.69 -16.74
N ARG A 152 1.02 -11.18 -17.09
CA ARG A 152 1.74 -10.84 -18.32
C ARG A 152 0.92 -11.19 -19.55
N ARG A 153 0.39 -12.42 -19.64
CA ARG A 153 -0.47 -12.86 -20.76
C ARG A 153 -1.72 -11.99 -20.88
N LYS A 154 -2.35 -11.65 -19.76
CA LYS A 154 -3.53 -10.75 -19.72
C LYS A 154 -3.19 -9.36 -20.22
N TYR A 155 -2.05 -8.81 -19.80
CA TYR A 155 -1.56 -7.51 -20.27
C TYR A 155 -1.26 -7.53 -21.78
N GLU A 156 -0.53 -8.52 -22.27
CA GLU A 156 -0.21 -8.67 -23.69
C GLU A 156 -1.48 -8.85 -24.55
N LEU A 157 -2.49 -9.57 -24.05
CA LEU A 157 -3.79 -9.72 -24.70
C LEU A 157 -4.57 -8.41 -24.76
N ASN A 158 -4.54 -7.60 -23.69
CA ASN A 158 -5.20 -6.30 -23.66
C ASN A 158 -4.51 -5.32 -24.62
N GLN A 159 -3.18 -5.28 -24.62
CA GLN A 159 -2.41 -4.47 -25.57
C GLN A 159 -2.70 -4.85 -27.03
N LYS A 160 -2.84 -6.13 -27.33
CA LYS A 160 -3.24 -6.60 -28.68
C LYS A 160 -4.66 -6.20 -29.03
N LYS A 161 -5.61 -6.24 -28.08
CA LYS A 161 -6.98 -5.77 -28.28
C LYS A 161 -7.04 -4.27 -28.55
N GLU A 162 -6.37 -3.46 -27.74
CA GLU A 162 -6.31 -2.02 -27.91
C GLU A 162 -5.67 -1.62 -29.26
N SER A 163 -4.57 -2.27 -29.63
CA SER A 163 -3.92 -2.09 -30.92
C SER A 163 -4.80 -2.54 -32.10
N PHE A 164 -5.61 -3.59 -31.92
CA PHE A 164 -6.56 -4.03 -32.94
C PHE A 164 -7.75 -3.06 -33.08
N PHE A 165 -8.33 -2.64 -31.95
CA PHE A 165 -9.42 -1.66 -31.96
C PHE A 165 -8.95 -0.28 -32.48
N GLY A 166 -7.77 0.17 -32.11
CA GLY A 166 -7.18 1.40 -32.63
C GLY A 166 -7.02 1.35 -34.16
N ARG A 167 -6.51 0.24 -34.70
CA ARG A 167 -6.40 0.04 -36.16
C ARG A 167 -7.75 -0.06 -36.86
N LEU A 168 -8.74 -0.65 -36.21
CA LEU A 168 -10.10 -0.76 -36.75
C LEU A 168 -10.77 0.62 -36.80
N LEU A 169 -10.64 1.40 -35.73
CA LEU A 169 -11.15 2.79 -35.64
C LEU A 169 -10.50 3.68 -36.71
N TYR A 170 -9.18 3.60 -36.88
CA TYR A 170 -8.45 4.36 -37.91
C TYR A 170 -8.94 4.03 -39.32
N ARG A 171 -9.19 2.75 -39.61
CA ARG A 171 -9.74 2.32 -40.90
C ARG A 171 -11.18 2.79 -41.13
N ILE A 172 -11.98 2.91 -40.08
CA ILE A 172 -13.35 3.41 -40.17
C ILE A 172 -13.34 4.92 -40.41
N ILE A 173 -12.52 5.67 -39.68
CA ILE A 173 -12.37 7.13 -39.85
C ILE A 173 -11.86 7.44 -41.26
N ASP A 174 -10.84 6.75 -41.74
CA ASP A 174 -10.24 6.93 -43.05
C ASP A 174 -11.24 6.60 -44.20
N LYS A 175 -12.12 5.62 -43.97
CA LYS A 175 -13.12 5.17 -44.95
C LYS A 175 -14.36 6.08 -45.01
N PHE A 176 -14.67 6.79 -43.94
CA PHE A 176 -15.88 7.64 -43.87
C PHE A 176 -15.57 9.13 -43.86
N GLY A 177 -14.29 9.55 -43.90
CA GLY A 177 -13.88 10.95 -44.08
C GLY A 177 -14.33 11.87 -42.96
N ILE A 178 -14.38 11.34 -41.68
CA ILE A 178 -14.77 12.12 -40.50
C ILE A 178 -13.50 12.64 -39.81
#